data_220fdcfaf93b1010e4c063d7ab1d79a6
#
_entry.id   220fdcfaf93b1010e4c063d7ab1d79a6
#
_cell.length_a   1.000
_cell.length_b   1.000
_cell.length_c   1.000
_cell.angle_alpha   90.00
_cell.angle_beta   90.00
_cell.angle_gamma   90.00
#
_symmetry.space_group_name_H-M   'P 1'
#
loop_
_entity.id
_entity.type
_entity.pdbx_description
1 polymer ?
#
loop_
_entity_poly.entity_id
_entity_poly.type
_entity_poly.pdbx_seq_one_letter_code
_entity_poly.pdbx_strand_id
1 'polypeptide(L)'
;VSGALATLTGGRPGSGAKVYRPKVEVKLLKMVKRRDGTAERFTAAEREIDLTPFLGDGGGIRTTKNIYEAAGGFTISFADQPHPRTLDTVAAMVEPMDMVEIRAAREPHRYAGQPLPLIMRGWVSDIARDESIAPDGTPRRQVTIQGQDSGKLWLIHQVIYEVAVLQEVPFLDLFRMQAATGMDVSFMPVSHFITQLTERVMNAKIGAMAGYASRQVKPFRVAATVRQGIASATTSAGVQGPIWDIATLFADRPWNELWIEDEEEGPLVRFRPCPYRDLAGNFIMPDATDPGTIDLNDDAVVSLQMKRSDRQLANFFWVPPGGSMLDTGAMNNVASLQRGEPLDFQHGNNAPELYGVRRMQQATRLLPDSLTMLPTREPTQEGREAGARNVVLWHHQRAAELKKMNRDNAVFEDGSATLRGSEELKPGRYLRLTRGDVASTAYMTRIAHQIAPLQGWTTSVALERGTGFLDRTKRQDTPYFGESGRGPFS
;
A
#
# COMPACT_ATOMS: atom_id res chain seq x y z
N VAL A 1 -37.26 -39.49 21.12
CA VAL A 1 -37.53 -38.33 20.23
C VAL A 1 -36.28 -37.50 19.95
N SER A 2 -35.09 -38.11 20.06
CA SER A 2 -33.82 -37.42 19.89
C SER A 2 -33.05 -37.81 18.62
N GLY A 3 -33.64 -38.59 17.73
CA GLY A 3 -32.96 -39.13 16.56
C GLY A 3 -33.27 -38.52 15.19
N ALA A 4 -34.24 -37.59 15.10
CA ALA A 4 -34.77 -37.15 13.79
C ALA A 4 -34.24 -35.79 13.30
N LEU A 5 -33.48 -35.06 14.12
CA LEU A 5 -32.95 -33.73 13.75
C LEU A 5 -31.52 -33.77 13.15
N ALA A 6 -30.85 -34.91 13.22
CA ALA A 6 -29.50 -35.06 12.69
C ALA A 6 -29.42 -35.33 11.18
N THR A 7 -30.54 -35.63 10.54
CA THR A 7 -30.58 -36.04 9.11
C THR A 7 -30.97 -34.93 8.15
N LEU A 8 -31.26 -33.70 8.64
CA LEU A 8 -31.67 -32.57 7.81
C LEU A 8 -30.57 -31.53 7.54
N THR A 9 -29.44 -31.63 8.23
CA THR A 9 -28.28 -30.80 7.92
C THR A 9 -27.23 -31.70 7.30
N GLY A 10 -27.11 -31.71 5.99
CA GLY A 10 -26.03 -32.41 5.24
C GLY A 10 -24.60 -31.90 5.56
N GLY A 11 -24.36 -31.64 6.83
CA GLY A 11 -23.05 -31.26 7.35
C GLY A 11 -22.20 -32.49 7.62
N ARG A 12 -21.00 -32.51 7.14
CA ARG A 12 -19.98 -33.52 7.50
C ARG A 12 -19.94 -33.70 9.04
N PRO A 13 -19.99 -34.93 9.55
CA PRO A 13 -19.88 -35.17 10.98
C PRO A 13 -18.53 -34.63 11.47
N GLY A 14 -18.55 -33.60 12.34
CA GLY A 14 -17.35 -33.06 12.96
C GLY A 14 -17.08 -31.56 12.79
N SER A 15 -17.75 -30.85 11.91
CA SER A 15 -17.62 -29.40 11.83
C SER A 15 -18.63 -28.70 12.74
N GLY A 16 -18.36 -28.64 14.02
CA GLY A 16 -19.07 -27.71 14.90
C GLY A 16 -18.91 -26.28 14.36
N ALA A 17 -20.03 -25.54 14.24
CA ALA A 17 -19.98 -24.15 13.82
C ALA A 17 -19.05 -23.37 14.76
N LYS A 18 -17.92 -22.88 14.23
CA LYS A 18 -17.03 -22.02 15.01
C LYS A 18 -17.62 -20.62 15.07
N VAL A 19 -18.03 -20.21 16.26
CA VAL A 19 -18.44 -18.83 16.53
C VAL A 19 -17.22 -18.01 16.88
N TYR A 20 -16.85 -17.10 15.99
CA TYR A 20 -15.77 -16.14 16.24
C TYR A 20 -16.35 -14.89 16.91
N ARG A 21 -15.72 -14.47 18.01
CA ARG A 21 -16.02 -13.21 18.69
C ARG A 21 -14.80 -12.31 18.59
N PRO A 22 -14.67 -11.54 17.52
CA PRO A 22 -13.52 -10.64 17.37
C PRO A 22 -13.50 -9.64 18.53
N LYS A 23 -12.31 -9.34 19.02
CA LYS A 23 -12.07 -8.28 19.99
C LYS A 23 -11.39 -7.13 19.28
N VAL A 24 -11.81 -5.92 19.60
CA VAL A 24 -11.20 -4.67 19.12
C VAL A 24 -10.83 -3.82 20.31
N GLU A 25 -9.76 -3.05 20.17
CA GLU A 25 -9.31 -2.03 21.11
C GLU A 25 -8.99 -0.76 20.33
N VAL A 26 -9.47 0.37 20.81
CA VAL A 26 -9.19 1.70 20.26
C VAL A 26 -8.60 2.55 21.37
N LYS A 27 -7.37 3.00 21.15
CA LYS A 27 -6.66 3.87 22.09
C LYS A 27 -6.39 5.22 21.46
N LEU A 28 -6.67 6.27 22.18
CA LEU A 28 -6.31 7.64 21.85
C LEU A 28 -5.03 8.01 22.59
N LEU A 29 -4.07 8.52 21.85
CA LEU A 29 -2.82 9.03 22.37
C LEU A 29 -2.80 10.53 22.15
N LYS A 30 -2.87 11.30 23.23
CA LYS A 30 -2.90 12.76 23.20
C LYS A 30 -1.56 13.31 22.77
N MET A 31 -1.54 13.90 21.58
CA MET A 31 -0.35 14.51 20.97
C MET A 31 -0.38 16.03 21.09
N VAL A 32 -1.57 16.61 21.09
CA VAL A 32 -1.79 18.05 21.11
C VAL A 32 -1.93 18.54 22.54
N LYS A 33 -1.12 19.54 22.90
CA LYS A 33 -1.27 20.28 24.14
C LYS A 33 -2.25 21.42 23.92
N ARG A 34 -3.40 21.40 24.57
CA ARG A 34 -4.27 22.58 24.59
C ARG A 34 -3.59 23.71 25.34
N ARG A 35 -3.41 24.81 24.65
CA ARG A 35 -2.98 26.09 25.25
C ARG A 35 -4.22 26.93 25.49
N ASP A 36 -4.81 26.79 26.67
CA ASP A 36 -5.83 27.70 27.16
C ASP A 36 -5.23 28.87 27.97
N GLY A 37 -3.91 29.03 27.90
CA GLY A 37 -3.15 30.09 28.56
C GLY A 37 -2.53 29.70 29.89
N THR A 38 -2.91 28.63 30.55
CA THR A 38 -2.49 28.37 31.92
C THR A 38 -2.07 26.94 32.30
N ALA A 39 -2.55 25.89 31.67
CA ALA A 39 -2.17 24.52 32.04
C ALA A 39 -2.32 23.50 30.92
N GLU A 40 -1.55 22.41 30.98
CA GLU A 40 -1.81 21.22 30.18
C GLU A 40 -3.09 20.55 30.71
N ARG A 41 -4.10 20.37 29.85
CA ARG A 41 -5.38 19.77 30.22
C ARG A 41 -5.24 18.29 30.64
N PHE A 42 -4.25 17.59 30.06
CA PHE A 42 -4.01 16.17 30.34
C PHE A 42 -2.64 15.97 30.97
N THR A 43 -2.60 15.27 32.08
CA THR A 43 -1.36 14.81 32.71
C THR A 43 -0.70 13.70 31.88
N ALA A 44 0.54 13.37 32.16
CA ALA A 44 1.25 12.28 31.46
C ALA A 44 0.52 10.91 31.56
N ALA A 45 -0.20 10.67 32.65
CA ALA A 45 -0.98 9.44 32.87
C ALA A 45 -2.30 9.44 32.08
N GLU A 46 -2.83 10.62 31.74
CA GLU A 46 -4.10 10.79 31.02
C GLU A 46 -3.90 10.96 29.51
N ARG A 47 -2.67 10.86 29.03
CA ARG A 47 -2.37 10.99 27.60
C ARG A 47 -2.76 9.76 26.78
N GLU A 48 -2.96 8.61 27.41
CA GLU A 48 -3.49 7.40 26.79
C GLU A 48 -4.90 7.16 27.31
N ILE A 49 -5.88 7.25 26.42
CA ILE A 49 -7.30 7.11 26.73
C ILE A 49 -7.85 5.90 25.96
N ASP A 50 -8.47 4.96 26.67
CA ASP A 50 -9.18 3.84 26.04
C ASP A 50 -10.55 4.34 25.55
N LEU A 51 -10.72 4.40 24.24
CA LEU A 51 -11.98 4.75 23.58
C LEU A 51 -12.87 3.55 23.26
N THR A 52 -12.39 2.32 23.52
CA THR A 52 -13.15 1.09 23.22
C THR A 52 -14.54 1.06 23.85
N PRO A 53 -14.75 1.50 25.12
CA PRO A 53 -16.07 1.48 25.74
C PRO A 53 -17.12 2.37 25.06
N PHE A 54 -16.67 3.38 24.27
CA PHE A 54 -17.56 4.33 23.59
C PHE A 54 -18.03 3.82 22.21
N LEU A 55 -17.53 2.69 21.72
CA LEU A 55 -17.96 2.14 20.43
C LEU A 55 -19.45 1.80 20.42
N GLY A 56 -20.04 1.35 21.54
CA GLY A 56 -21.50 1.15 21.67
C GLY A 56 -22.15 0.34 20.53
N ASP A 57 -23.48 0.21 20.56
CA ASP A 57 -24.23 -0.58 19.58
C ASP A 57 -24.28 0.04 18.16
N GLY A 58 -24.12 1.35 18.07
CA GLY A 58 -24.12 2.10 16.80
C GLY A 58 -22.72 2.43 16.29
N GLY A 59 -21.68 2.03 17.03
CA GLY A 59 -20.29 2.30 16.67
C GLY A 59 -19.78 1.39 15.57
N GLY A 60 -18.73 1.85 14.93
CA GLY A 60 -18.06 1.06 13.91
C GLY A 60 -16.68 1.59 13.58
N ILE A 61 -15.83 0.71 13.13
CA ILE A 61 -14.48 1.04 12.70
C ILE A 61 -14.32 0.59 11.26
N ARG A 62 -13.86 1.51 10.43
CA ARG A 62 -13.44 1.21 9.07
C ARG A 62 -12.00 1.64 8.89
N THR A 63 -11.15 0.76 8.39
CA THR A 63 -9.78 1.11 7.99
C THR A 63 -9.56 0.72 6.53
N THR A 64 -8.78 1.49 5.82
CA THR A 64 -8.43 1.22 4.42
C THR A 64 -6.93 1.39 4.22
N LYS A 65 -6.31 0.50 3.46
CA LYS A 65 -4.91 0.58 3.07
C LYS A 65 -4.74 0.13 1.63
N ASN A 66 -3.94 0.90 0.87
CA ASN A 66 -3.66 0.63 -0.53
C ASN A 66 -2.16 0.83 -0.79
N ILE A 67 -1.53 -0.09 -1.53
CA ILE A 67 -0.09 0.02 -1.85
C ILE A 67 0.23 1.15 -2.83
N TYR A 68 -0.77 1.67 -3.52
CA TYR A 68 -0.61 2.78 -4.47
C TYR A 68 -0.78 4.16 -3.83
N GLU A 69 -1.25 4.22 -2.60
CA GLU A 69 -1.53 5.46 -1.87
C GLU A 69 -0.47 5.72 -0.80
N ALA A 70 -0.22 7.01 -0.52
CA ALA A 70 0.71 7.43 0.52
C ALA A 70 0.25 6.98 1.90
N ALA A 71 -1.04 7.19 2.17
CA ALA A 71 -1.64 6.98 3.46
C ALA A 71 -2.91 6.14 3.34
N GLY A 72 -3.07 5.20 4.25
CA GLY A 72 -4.34 4.57 4.53
C GLY A 72 -5.26 5.49 5.33
N GLY A 73 -6.55 5.18 5.37
CA GLY A 73 -7.52 5.96 6.12
C GLY A 73 -8.22 5.15 7.19
N PHE A 74 -8.70 5.81 8.23
CA PHE A 74 -9.63 5.24 9.19
C PHE A 74 -10.81 6.15 9.44
N THR A 75 -11.93 5.53 9.77
CA THR A 75 -13.14 6.20 10.27
C THR A 75 -13.66 5.40 11.44
N ILE A 76 -13.90 6.08 12.56
CA ILE A 76 -14.43 5.44 13.77
C ILE A 76 -15.64 6.25 14.24
N SER A 77 -16.75 5.57 14.45
CA SER A 77 -17.97 6.16 15.00
C SER A 77 -18.16 5.71 16.43
N PHE A 78 -18.39 6.66 17.31
CA PHE A 78 -18.60 6.46 18.75
C PHE A 78 -19.95 7.02 19.19
N ALA A 79 -20.52 6.42 20.23
CA ALA A 79 -21.55 7.08 21.00
C ALA A 79 -20.92 8.24 21.80
N ASP A 80 -21.46 9.46 21.69
CA ASP A 80 -20.94 10.63 22.40
C ASP A 80 -21.42 10.64 23.86
N GLN A 81 -20.76 9.82 24.67
CA GLN A 81 -21.02 9.66 26.10
C GLN A 81 -19.90 10.30 26.93
N PRO A 82 -20.20 10.81 28.14
CA PRO A 82 -19.18 11.35 29.00
C PRO A 82 -18.23 10.26 29.52
N HIS A 83 -16.95 10.55 29.53
CA HIS A 83 -15.94 9.67 30.11
C HIS A 83 -16.14 9.55 31.64
N PRO A 84 -16.13 8.34 32.22
CA PRO A 84 -16.48 8.13 33.63
C PRO A 84 -15.65 8.93 34.64
N ARG A 85 -14.40 9.25 34.34
CA ARG A 85 -13.50 9.97 35.25
C ARG A 85 -13.46 11.47 35.00
N THR A 86 -13.41 11.88 33.72
CA THR A 86 -13.21 13.30 33.36
C THR A 86 -14.51 14.04 33.08
N LEU A 87 -15.61 13.29 32.90
CA LEU A 87 -16.92 13.78 32.44
C LEU A 87 -16.89 14.49 31.07
N ASP A 88 -15.75 14.47 30.39
CA ASP A 88 -15.62 14.95 29.03
C ASP A 88 -16.26 13.99 28.03
N THR A 89 -16.89 14.52 26.99
CA THR A 89 -17.38 13.68 25.88
C THR A 89 -16.24 13.30 24.93
N VAL A 90 -16.46 12.28 24.10
CA VAL A 90 -15.45 11.86 23.11
C VAL A 90 -15.06 13.03 22.21
N ALA A 91 -16.03 13.83 21.78
CA ALA A 91 -15.77 15.03 20.97
C ALA A 91 -14.88 16.05 21.69
N ALA A 92 -14.99 16.17 23.02
CA ALA A 92 -14.18 17.09 23.81
C ALA A 92 -12.76 16.56 24.10
N MET A 93 -12.56 15.24 24.07
CA MET A 93 -11.28 14.60 24.36
C MET A 93 -10.34 14.53 23.17
N VAL A 94 -10.89 14.42 21.96
CA VAL A 94 -10.11 14.19 20.73
C VAL A 94 -9.83 15.52 20.04
N GLU A 95 -8.62 15.64 19.50
CA GLU A 95 -8.20 16.82 18.72
C GLU A 95 -7.54 16.38 17.40
N PRO A 96 -7.62 17.21 16.36
CA PRO A 96 -6.83 16.96 15.13
C PRO A 96 -5.34 16.81 15.48
N MET A 97 -4.67 15.86 14.85
CA MET A 97 -3.29 15.46 15.13
C MET A 97 -3.08 14.69 16.43
N ASP A 98 -4.10 14.30 17.16
CA ASP A 98 -3.97 13.21 18.12
C ASP A 98 -3.78 11.89 17.39
N MET A 99 -3.09 10.94 18.01
CA MET A 99 -2.83 9.63 17.42
C MET A 99 -3.83 8.60 17.94
N VAL A 100 -4.31 7.75 17.04
CA VAL A 100 -5.21 6.64 17.35
C VAL A 100 -4.54 5.32 17.00
N GLU A 101 -4.56 4.37 17.93
CA GLU A 101 -4.22 2.97 17.68
C GLU A 101 -5.49 2.14 17.61
N ILE A 102 -5.63 1.39 16.53
CA ILE A 102 -6.71 0.43 16.31
C ILE A 102 -6.09 -0.97 16.32
N ARG A 103 -6.51 -1.78 17.28
CA ARG A 103 -6.05 -3.15 17.45
C ARG A 103 -7.24 -4.08 17.37
N ALA A 104 -7.08 -5.23 16.72
CA ALA A 104 -8.14 -6.22 16.64
C ALA A 104 -7.56 -7.62 16.48
N ALA A 105 -8.28 -8.61 17.00
CA ALA A 105 -8.00 -10.01 16.77
C ALA A 105 -9.30 -10.77 16.49
N ARG A 106 -9.27 -11.61 15.47
CA ARG A 106 -10.40 -12.52 15.15
C ARG A 106 -10.56 -13.59 16.23
N GLU A 107 -9.44 -14.09 16.73
CA GLU A 107 -9.36 -15.11 17.77
C GLU A 107 -8.59 -14.57 18.99
N PRO A 108 -9.24 -13.76 19.84
CA PRO A 108 -8.55 -13.08 20.94
C PRO A 108 -7.82 -14.00 21.91
N HIS A 109 -8.27 -15.24 22.03
CA HIS A 109 -7.65 -16.23 22.92
C HIS A 109 -6.19 -16.58 22.51
N ARG A 110 -5.82 -16.40 21.23
CA ARG A 110 -4.43 -16.58 20.77
C ARG A 110 -3.48 -15.53 21.34
N TYR A 111 -4.03 -14.40 21.80
CA TYR A 111 -3.27 -13.26 22.33
C TYR A 111 -3.50 -13.06 23.82
N ALA A 112 -3.86 -14.11 24.54
CA ALA A 112 -4.09 -14.02 25.99
C ALA A 112 -2.83 -13.55 26.71
N GLY A 113 -2.94 -12.42 27.45
CA GLY A 113 -1.80 -11.80 28.13
C GLY A 113 -0.85 -10.98 27.25
N GLN A 114 -1.16 -10.82 25.97
CA GLN A 114 -0.42 -9.98 25.02
C GLN A 114 -1.33 -8.89 24.44
N PRO A 115 -0.79 -7.77 23.95
CA PRO A 115 -1.58 -6.79 23.20
C PRO A 115 -2.19 -7.43 21.95
N LEU A 116 -3.41 -7.02 21.60
CA LEU A 116 -4.00 -7.43 20.33
C LEU A 116 -3.15 -6.91 19.16
N PRO A 117 -3.12 -7.62 18.02
CA PRO A 117 -2.42 -7.18 16.81
C PRO A 117 -2.82 -5.78 16.37
N LEU A 118 -1.85 -5.00 15.94
CA LEU A 118 -2.06 -3.67 15.39
C LEU A 118 -2.68 -3.79 13.99
N ILE A 119 -3.84 -3.17 13.81
CA ILE A 119 -4.49 -3.05 12.49
C ILE A 119 -4.05 -1.75 11.83
N MET A 120 -4.07 -0.63 12.59
CA MET A 120 -3.67 0.68 12.09
C MET A 120 -3.27 1.59 13.24
N ARG A 121 -2.25 2.38 13.02
CA ARG A 121 -1.89 3.52 13.84
C ARG A 121 -1.96 4.77 12.98
N GLY A 122 -2.72 5.78 13.39
CA GLY A 122 -2.92 6.94 12.54
C GLY A 122 -3.19 8.23 13.30
N TRP A 123 -3.30 9.29 12.56
CA TRP A 123 -3.44 10.66 13.03
C TRP A 123 -4.83 11.19 12.69
N VAL A 124 -5.53 11.70 13.69
CA VAL A 124 -6.85 12.31 13.51
C VAL A 124 -6.74 13.50 12.55
N SER A 125 -7.66 13.58 11.61
CA SER A 125 -7.81 14.71 10.69
C SER A 125 -9.05 15.51 11.02
N ASP A 126 -10.18 14.83 11.13
CA ASP A 126 -11.50 15.43 11.29
C ASP A 126 -12.27 14.77 12.42
N ILE A 127 -13.07 15.58 13.10
CA ILE A 127 -13.95 15.17 14.17
C ILE A 127 -15.32 15.79 13.88
N ALA A 128 -16.28 14.95 13.53
CA ALA A 128 -17.66 15.36 13.30
C ALA A 128 -18.53 14.92 14.49
N ARG A 129 -19.43 15.78 14.93
CA ARG A 129 -20.41 15.50 15.97
C ARG A 129 -21.80 15.64 15.37
N ASP A 130 -22.56 14.57 15.42
CA ASP A 130 -23.91 14.49 14.93
C ASP A 130 -24.88 14.36 16.11
N GLU A 131 -25.87 15.24 16.15
CA GLU A 131 -26.98 15.16 17.10
C GLU A 131 -28.29 15.04 16.33
N SER A 132 -29.08 14.05 16.68
CA SER A 132 -30.39 13.81 16.07
C SER A 132 -31.37 13.34 17.11
N ILE A 133 -32.67 13.49 16.81
CA ILE A 133 -33.75 12.93 17.60
C ILE A 133 -34.27 11.71 16.83
N ALA A 134 -34.23 10.55 17.46
CA ALA A 134 -34.74 9.32 16.87
C ALA A 134 -36.29 9.40 16.78
N PRO A 135 -36.92 8.55 15.94
CA PRO A 135 -38.39 8.52 15.81
C PRO A 135 -39.16 8.29 17.12
N ASP A 136 -38.53 7.67 18.09
CA ASP A 136 -39.04 7.45 19.45
C ASP A 136 -38.84 8.65 20.41
N GLY A 137 -38.35 9.78 19.90
CA GLY A 137 -38.09 11.00 20.67
C GLY A 137 -36.78 10.95 21.47
N THR A 138 -35.99 9.89 21.41
CA THR A 138 -34.72 9.81 22.15
C THR A 138 -33.61 10.59 21.42
N PRO A 139 -32.83 11.45 22.14
CA PRO A 139 -31.69 12.12 21.55
C PRO A 139 -30.56 11.11 21.27
N ARG A 140 -30.06 11.11 20.04
CA ARG A 140 -28.88 10.35 19.64
C ARG A 140 -27.72 11.29 19.40
N ARG A 141 -26.61 11.01 20.04
CA ARG A 141 -25.37 11.75 19.89
C ARG A 141 -24.28 10.79 19.43
N GLN A 142 -23.68 11.15 18.33
CA GLN A 142 -22.62 10.34 17.73
C GLN A 142 -21.43 11.23 17.40
N VAL A 143 -20.23 10.71 17.60
CA VAL A 143 -18.98 11.35 17.16
C VAL A 143 -18.31 10.44 16.15
N THR A 144 -17.99 11.01 15.00
CA THR A 144 -17.21 10.32 13.95
C THR A 144 -15.84 10.94 13.87
N ILE A 145 -14.82 10.13 14.07
CA ILE A 145 -13.41 10.51 13.95
C ILE A 145 -12.88 9.94 12.66
N GLN A 146 -12.28 10.80 11.84
CA GLN A 146 -11.60 10.39 10.62
C GLN A 146 -10.13 10.75 10.70
N GLY A 147 -9.29 9.93 10.09
CA GLY A 147 -7.87 10.17 10.04
C GLY A 147 -7.16 9.29 9.02
N GLN A 148 -5.86 9.45 9.02
CA GLN A 148 -4.97 8.72 8.11
C GLN A 148 -3.86 8.07 8.93
N ASP A 149 -3.31 6.99 8.39
CA ASP A 149 -2.18 6.29 9.01
C ASP A 149 -0.89 7.14 9.02
N SER A 150 0.21 6.51 9.37
CA SER A 150 1.52 7.18 9.45
C SER A 150 1.96 7.82 8.13
N GLY A 151 1.40 7.40 7.00
CA GLY A 151 1.62 8.02 5.70
C GLY A 151 1.17 9.48 5.63
N LYS A 152 0.22 9.91 6.49
CA LYS A 152 -0.19 11.32 6.62
C LYS A 152 1.00 12.25 6.80
N LEU A 153 2.00 11.82 7.57
CA LEU A 153 3.17 12.66 7.83
C LEU A 153 3.99 12.96 6.56
N TRP A 154 4.00 12.04 5.60
CA TRP A 154 4.65 12.25 4.31
C TRP A 154 3.87 13.22 3.40
N LEU A 155 2.56 13.33 3.61
CA LEU A 155 1.69 14.24 2.86
C LEU A 155 1.68 15.67 3.40
N ILE A 156 1.71 15.83 4.72
CA ILE A 156 1.64 17.16 5.35
C ILE A 156 2.99 17.90 5.37
N HIS A 157 4.09 17.17 5.35
CA HIS A 157 5.41 17.80 5.25
C HIS A 157 5.74 18.07 3.78
N GLN A 158 5.87 19.35 3.46
CA GLN A 158 6.07 19.81 2.11
C GLN A 158 7.49 20.35 1.90
N VAL A 159 7.95 20.25 0.68
CA VAL A 159 9.16 20.89 0.19
C VAL A 159 8.75 22.16 -0.55
N ILE A 160 9.27 23.27 -0.11
CA ILE A 160 9.07 24.58 -0.71
C ILE A 160 10.38 24.96 -1.37
N TYR A 161 10.48 24.76 -2.67
CA TYR A 161 11.71 24.97 -3.45
C TYR A 161 12.21 26.42 -3.38
N GLU A 162 11.29 27.38 -3.42
CA GLU A 162 11.63 28.79 -3.40
C GLU A 162 12.38 29.22 -2.13
N VAL A 163 12.05 28.64 -0.99
CA VAL A 163 12.75 28.92 0.28
C VAL A 163 14.17 28.35 0.25
N ALA A 164 14.38 27.19 -0.38
CA ALA A 164 15.70 26.61 -0.52
C ALA A 164 16.60 27.44 -1.44
N VAL A 165 16.05 27.99 -2.52
CA VAL A 165 16.78 28.88 -3.44
C VAL A 165 17.13 30.21 -2.78
N LEU A 166 16.21 30.79 -1.99
CA LEU A 166 16.45 32.04 -1.26
C LEU A 166 17.54 31.88 -0.17
N GLN A 167 17.76 30.67 0.32
CA GLN A 167 18.80 30.36 1.30
C GLN A 167 20.12 29.93 0.64
N GLU A 168 20.20 29.97 -0.69
CA GLU A 168 21.37 29.47 -1.46
C GLU A 168 21.75 28.02 -1.17
N VAL A 169 20.85 27.27 -0.56
CA VAL A 169 21.07 25.86 -0.22
C VAL A 169 20.31 25.00 -1.22
N PRO A 170 20.99 24.26 -2.09
CA PRO A 170 20.33 23.32 -2.99
C PRO A 170 19.49 22.33 -2.19
N PHE A 171 18.30 21.99 -2.71
CA PHE A 171 17.38 21.09 -2.04
C PHE A 171 18.04 19.79 -1.56
N LEU A 172 18.99 19.25 -2.31
CA LEU A 172 19.72 18.04 -1.95
C LEU A 172 20.78 18.27 -0.87
N ASP A 173 21.28 19.48 -0.71
CA ASP A 173 22.18 19.82 0.41
C ASP A 173 21.40 19.90 1.73
N LEU A 174 20.09 20.18 1.70
CA LEU A 174 19.23 20.06 2.88
C LEU A 174 19.21 18.62 3.41
N PHE A 175 19.41 17.63 2.58
CA PHE A 175 19.54 16.24 3.00
C PHE A 175 20.95 15.91 3.52
N ARG A 176 21.89 16.84 3.44
CA ARG A 176 23.33 16.61 3.78
C ARG A 176 23.88 15.31 3.16
N MET A 177 23.44 15.01 1.96
CA MET A 177 23.75 13.74 1.33
C MET A 177 25.23 13.65 0.96
N GLN A 178 25.84 14.79 0.64
CA GLN A 178 27.26 14.90 0.32
C GLN A 178 28.16 14.51 1.50
N ALA A 179 27.84 14.99 2.70
CA ALA A 179 28.63 14.71 3.88
C ALA A 179 28.53 13.26 4.37
N ALA A 180 27.48 12.52 3.99
CA ALA A 180 27.21 11.19 4.48
C ALA A 180 27.78 10.07 3.64
N THR A 181 27.97 10.30 2.35
CA THR A 181 28.33 9.24 1.40
C THR A 181 29.74 9.39 0.82
N GLY A 182 30.36 10.58 0.96
CA GLY A 182 31.63 10.87 0.30
C GLY A 182 31.57 10.85 -1.23
N MET A 183 30.39 10.59 -1.80
CA MET A 183 30.14 10.59 -3.23
C MET A 183 29.63 11.94 -3.70
N ASP A 184 29.94 12.30 -4.93
CA ASP A 184 29.34 13.47 -5.57
C ASP A 184 27.84 13.30 -5.64
N VAL A 185 27.11 14.25 -5.07
CA VAL A 185 25.68 14.18 -4.69
C VAL A 185 24.72 13.95 -5.85
N SER A 186 25.25 14.05 -7.06
CA SER A 186 24.43 14.01 -8.27
C SER A 186 23.75 12.67 -8.51
N PHE A 187 24.28 11.58 -7.97
CA PHE A 187 23.83 10.22 -8.30
C PHE A 187 23.93 9.26 -7.11
N MET A 188 22.85 8.56 -6.79
CA MET A 188 22.90 7.52 -5.76
C MET A 188 21.91 6.37 -6.06
N PRO A 189 22.19 5.15 -5.56
CA PRO A 189 21.25 4.05 -5.64
C PRO A 189 19.89 4.44 -5.08
N VAL A 190 18.82 4.14 -5.79
CA VAL A 190 17.46 4.58 -5.42
C VAL A 190 17.04 4.07 -4.04
N SER A 191 17.43 2.87 -3.66
CA SER A 191 17.17 2.34 -2.31
C SER A 191 17.83 3.17 -1.23
N HIS A 192 19.06 3.61 -1.48
CA HIS A 192 19.79 4.48 -0.55
C HIS A 192 19.11 5.85 -0.46
N PHE A 193 18.64 6.39 -1.60
CA PHE A 193 17.90 7.66 -1.62
C PHE A 193 16.64 7.56 -0.75
N ILE A 194 15.79 6.55 -0.92
CA ILE A 194 14.57 6.36 -0.11
C ILE A 194 14.92 6.18 1.37
N THR A 195 15.99 5.44 1.67
CA THR A 195 16.46 5.27 3.05
C THR A 195 16.88 6.60 3.66
N GLN A 196 17.71 7.39 2.99
CA GLN A 196 18.15 8.70 3.48
C GLN A 196 16.99 9.69 3.62
N LEU A 197 16.07 9.71 2.66
CA LEU A 197 14.86 10.52 2.72
C LEU A 197 14.03 10.19 3.99
N THR A 198 13.91 8.91 4.29
CA THR A 198 13.18 8.46 5.47
C THR A 198 13.92 8.78 6.77
N GLU A 199 15.17 8.37 6.88
CA GLU A 199 15.93 8.45 8.13
C GLU A 199 16.32 9.87 8.50
N ARG A 200 16.78 10.67 7.53
CA ARG A 200 17.28 12.01 7.80
C ARG A 200 16.21 13.09 7.73
N VAL A 201 15.23 12.95 6.83
CA VAL A 201 14.21 13.97 6.67
C VAL A 201 12.97 13.64 7.50
N MET A 202 12.36 12.50 7.24
CA MET A 202 11.09 12.17 7.92
C MET A 202 11.28 11.89 9.41
N ASN A 203 12.32 11.14 9.79
CA ASN A 203 12.56 10.85 11.21
C ASN A 203 13.03 12.08 11.99
N ALA A 204 13.69 13.04 11.36
CA ALA A 204 13.99 14.32 11.99
C ALA A 204 12.70 15.11 12.28
N LYS A 205 11.72 15.10 11.37
CA LYS A 205 10.40 15.72 11.57
C LYS A 205 9.65 15.05 12.72
N ILE A 206 9.65 13.71 12.76
CA ILE A 206 9.05 12.95 13.86
C ILE A 206 9.74 13.26 15.18
N GLY A 207 11.06 13.34 15.21
CA GLY A 207 11.82 13.72 16.39
C GLY A 207 11.40 15.08 16.96
N ALA A 208 11.16 16.05 16.10
CA ALA A 208 10.65 17.37 16.49
C ALA A 208 9.22 17.27 17.06
N MET A 209 8.33 16.46 16.46
CA MET A 209 6.98 16.20 16.99
C MET A 209 7.01 15.46 18.32
N ALA A 210 7.90 14.47 18.47
CA ALA A 210 8.06 13.68 19.70
C ALA A 210 8.47 14.52 20.91
N GLY A 211 9.09 15.68 20.70
CA GLY A 211 9.36 16.68 21.75
C GLY A 211 8.10 17.25 22.40
N TYR A 212 6.96 17.22 21.71
CA TYR A 212 5.66 17.63 22.22
C TYR A 212 4.85 16.47 22.78
N ALA A 213 5.08 15.29 22.26
CA ALA A 213 4.26 14.14 22.53
C ALA A 213 5.08 13.05 23.22
N SER A 214 4.41 12.23 23.96
CA SER A 214 5.01 11.10 24.66
C SER A 214 5.98 10.28 23.79
N ARG A 215 6.84 9.51 24.43
CA ARG A 215 7.78 8.51 23.89
C ARG A 215 7.16 7.44 22.97
N GLN A 216 5.88 7.59 22.58
CA GLN A 216 5.11 6.57 21.84
C GLN A 216 5.16 6.76 20.33
N VAL A 217 5.61 7.91 19.82
CA VAL A 217 5.80 8.09 18.39
C VAL A 217 7.10 7.42 17.97
N LYS A 218 6.95 6.33 17.25
CA LYS A 218 8.09 5.54 16.76
C LYS A 218 8.58 6.10 15.42
N PRO A 219 9.91 6.09 15.17
CA PRO A 219 10.45 6.52 13.89
C PRO A 219 10.03 5.57 12.77
N PHE A 220 10.04 6.07 11.55
CA PHE A 220 9.91 5.22 10.36
C PHE A 220 11.11 4.30 10.24
N ARG A 221 10.83 3.05 9.92
CA ARG A 221 11.82 2.06 9.49
C ARG A 221 11.78 1.95 7.97
N VAL A 222 12.81 1.39 7.36
CA VAL A 222 12.90 1.24 5.91
C VAL A 222 13.21 -0.21 5.55
N ALA A 223 12.46 -0.75 4.60
CA ALA A 223 12.77 -2.00 3.92
C ALA A 223 12.86 -1.72 2.41
N ALA A 224 14.03 -1.28 1.97
CA ALA A 224 14.34 -0.97 0.59
C ALA A 224 15.15 -2.11 -0.03
N THR A 225 14.55 -2.86 -0.96
CA THR A 225 15.17 -4.04 -1.60
C THR A 225 15.42 -3.87 -3.10
N VAL A 226 15.06 -2.71 -3.67
CA VAL A 226 15.35 -2.39 -5.07
C VAL A 226 16.87 -2.25 -5.27
N ARG A 227 17.43 -3.04 -6.15
CA ARG A 227 18.89 -3.03 -6.43
C ARG A 227 19.25 -2.25 -7.67
N GLN A 228 18.33 -2.07 -8.59
CA GLN A 228 18.57 -1.44 -9.87
C GLN A 228 18.03 -0.02 -9.91
N GLY A 229 18.79 0.84 -10.54
CA GLY A 229 18.41 2.22 -10.78
C GLY A 229 19.06 3.22 -9.83
N ILE A 230 19.47 4.32 -10.44
CA ILE A 230 20.15 5.44 -9.79
C ILE A 230 19.21 6.63 -9.79
N ALA A 231 18.98 7.21 -8.63
CA ALA A 231 18.31 8.49 -8.48
C ALA A 231 19.29 9.63 -8.79
N SER A 232 18.85 10.59 -9.62
CA SER A 232 19.66 11.77 -9.97
C SER A 232 19.07 13.03 -9.37
N ALA A 233 19.91 13.87 -8.81
CA ALA A 233 19.57 15.19 -8.30
C ALA A 233 18.88 16.08 -9.35
N THR A 234 19.34 16.00 -10.58
CA THR A 234 18.81 16.82 -11.68
C THR A 234 17.36 16.49 -12.04
N THR A 235 16.89 15.29 -11.75
CA THR A 235 15.49 14.88 -11.98
C THR A 235 14.54 15.38 -10.90
N SER A 236 15.05 15.80 -9.74
CA SER A 236 14.26 16.36 -8.64
C SER A 236 14.17 17.89 -8.67
N ALA A 237 14.94 18.55 -9.54
CA ALA A 237 14.91 20.00 -9.67
C ALA A 237 13.51 20.49 -10.03
N GLY A 238 12.95 21.40 -9.21
CA GLY A 238 11.62 21.98 -9.41
C GLY A 238 10.46 21.15 -8.85
N VAL A 239 10.72 20.06 -8.12
CA VAL A 239 9.64 19.33 -7.43
C VAL A 239 9.25 20.12 -6.18
N GLN A 240 8.00 20.55 -6.14
CA GLN A 240 7.35 21.22 -5.02
C GLN A 240 6.19 20.34 -4.54
N GLY A 241 5.88 20.41 -3.24
CA GLY A 241 4.74 19.68 -2.69
C GLY A 241 5.14 18.69 -1.59
N PRO A 242 4.28 17.70 -1.33
CA PRO A 242 4.54 16.69 -0.30
C PRO A 242 5.86 15.94 -0.50
N ILE A 243 6.53 15.59 0.58
CA ILE A 243 7.75 14.74 0.51
C ILE A 243 7.44 13.40 -0.17
N TRP A 244 6.20 12.93 -0.05
CA TRP A 244 5.72 11.73 -0.73
C TRP A 244 5.87 11.80 -2.25
N ASP A 245 5.62 12.96 -2.85
CA ASP A 245 5.70 13.13 -4.30
C ASP A 245 7.13 12.93 -4.79
N ILE A 246 8.12 13.36 -3.98
CA ILE A 246 9.53 13.10 -4.28
C ILE A 246 9.85 11.61 -4.18
N ALA A 247 9.38 10.95 -3.13
CA ALA A 247 9.58 9.51 -2.97
C ALA A 247 8.97 8.72 -4.13
N THR A 248 7.75 9.08 -4.56
CA THR A 248 7.06 8.40 -5.68
C THR A 248 7.69 8.70 -7.03
N LEU A 249 8.29 9.89 -7.20
CA LEU A 249 9.03 10.24 -8.39
C LEU A 249 10.15 9.23 -8.67
N PHE A 250 10.86 8.82 -7.62
CA PHE A 250 11.96 7.87 -7.69
C PHE A 250 11.54 6.41 -7.46
N ALA A 251 10.28 6.16 -7.10
CA ALA A 251 9.78 4.79 -6.99
C ALA A 251 9.77 4.05 -8.33
N ASP A 252 9.70 4.78 -9.46
CA ASP A 252 9.75 4.24 -10.81
C ASP A 252 8.67 3.17 -11.05
N ARG A 253 7.41 3.53 -10.77
CA ARG A 253 6.28 2.64 -11.03
C ARG A 253 6.07 2.46 -12.53
N PRO A 254 5.67 1.26 -12.99
CA PRO A 254 5.18 0.10 -12.25
C PRO A 254 6.27 -0.92 -11.89
N TRP A 255 7.54 -0.69 -12.20
CA TRP A 255 8.62 -1.65 -11.94
C TRP A 255 8.87 -1.89 -10.46
N ASN A 256 8.62 -0.87 -9.63
CA ASN A 256 8.77 -0.96 -8.19
C ASN A 256 7.51 -0.50 -7.47
N GLU A 257 7.35 -0.96 -6.24
CA GLU A 257 6.30 -0.59 -5.31
C GLU A 257 6.87 0.21 -4.14
N LEU A 258 6.15 1.27 -3.76
CA LEU A 258 6.48 2.09 -2.59
C LEU A 258 5.19 2.37 -1.81
N TRP A 259 5.15 1.99 -0.54
CA TRP A 259 4.05 2.30 0.39
C TRP A 259 4.53 2.28 1.84
N ILE A 260 3.66 2.69 2.75
CA ILE A 260 3.94 2.69 4.19
C ILE A 260 3.01 1.68 4.85
N GLU A 261 3.55 0.82 5.69
CA GLU A 261 2.82 -0.19 6.46
C GLU A 261 2.98 0.10 7.95
N ASP A 262 1.88 0.06 8.72
CA ASP A 262 1.96 0.18 10.17
C ASP A 262 2.37 -1.17 10.79
N GLU A 263 3.43 -1.15 11.58
CA GLU A 263 3.93 -2.32 12.31
C GLU A 263 4.09 -1.99 13.80
N GLU A 264 4.17 -3.04 14.63
CA GLU A 264 4.30 -2.89 16.09
C GLU A 264 5.53 -2.06 16.47
N GLU A 265 6.63 -2.25 15.76
CA GLU A 265 7.91 -1.59 16.01
C GLU A 265 8.01 -0.18 15.43
N GLY A 266 7.00 0.26 14.71
CA GLY A 266 6.93 1.56 14.04
C GLY A 266 6.53 1.43 12.58
N PRO A 267 6.12 2.53 11.94
CA PRO A 267 5.74 2.52 10.54
C PRO A 267 6.92 2.13 9.65
N LEU A 268 6.67 1.26 8.68
CA LEU A 268 7.66 0.71 7.78
C LEU A 268 7.45 1.23 6.36
N VAL A 269 8.42 1.95 5.83
CA VAL A 269 8.49 2.30 4.41
C VAL A 269 8.98 1.09 3.64
N ARG A 270 8.09 0.50 2.84
CA ARG A 270 8.43 -0.62 1.96
C ARG A 270 8.71 -0.10 0.56
N PHE A 271 9.89 -0.41 0.08
CA PHE A 271 10.32 -0.12 -1.27
C PHE A 271 10.95 -1.35 -1.90
N ARG A 272 10.26 -1.94 -2.87
CA ARG A 272 10.69 -3.21 -3.47
C ARG A 272 10.36 -3.29 -4.96
N PRO A 273 11.03 -4.20 -5.73
CA PRO A 273 10.59 -4.54 -7.07
C PRO A 273 9.17 -5.10 -7.05
N CYS A 274 8.37 -4.76 -8.07
CA CYS A 274 7.01 -5.27 -8.22
C CYS A 274 7.03 -6.82 -8.27
N PRO A 275 6.31 -7.53 -7.40
CA PRO A 275 6.39 -8.98 -7.30
C PRO A 275 5.46 -9.70 -8.27
N TYR A 276 5.07 -9.07 -9.37
CA TYR A 276 4.21 -9.71 -10.36
C TYR A 276 4.85 -10.96 -10.95
N ARG A 277 4.00 -11.95 -11.18
CA ARG A 277 4.38 -13.23 -11.77
C ARG A 277 3.87 -13.33 -13.21
N ASP A 278 4.62 -14.06 -14.04
CA ASP A 278 4.20 -14.44 -15.38
C ASP A 278 3.21 -15.61 -15.36
N LEU A 279 2.78 -16.08 -16.52
CA LEU A 279 1.86 -17.23 -16.67
C LEU A 279 2.44 -18.56 -16.15
N ALA A 280 3.77 -18.66 -16.03
CA ALA A 280 4.46 -19.81 -15.49
C ALA A 280 4.62 -19.72 -13.95
N GLY A 281 4.29 -18.57 -13.35
CA GLY A 281 4.42 -18.32 -11.92
C GLY A 281 5.78 -17.75 -11.49
N ASN A 282 6.68 -17.45 -12.44
CA ASN A 282 7.97 -16.82 -12.14
C ASN A 282 7.83 -15.32 -11.94
N PHE A 283 8.66 -14.74 -11.06
CA PHE A 283 8.73 -13.30 -10.92
C PHE A 283 9.25 -12.65 -12.20
N ILE A 284 8.58 -11.56 -12.59
CA ILE A 284 8.92 -10.81 -13.80
C ILE A 284 10.14 -9.92 -13.57
N MET A 285 10.17 -9.24 -12.41
CA MET A 285 11.30 -8.40 -12.03
C MET A 285 12.45 -9.26 -11.50
N PRO A 286 13.70 -9.03 -11.96
CA PRO A 286 14.84 -9.88 -11.62
C PRO A 286 15.12 -10.01 -10.12
N ASP A 287 14.94 -8.90 -9.39
CA ASP A 287 15.23 -8.82 -7.95
C ASP A 287 13.96 -8.97 -7.07
N ALA A 288 12.83 -9.34 -7.66
CA ALA A 288 11.60 -9.54 -6.91
C ALA A 288 11.70 -10.77 -6.01
N THR A 289 11.24 -10.61 -4.78
CA THR A 289 11.14 -11.67 -3.78
C THR A 289 9.70 -12.01 -3.48
N ASP A 290 9.45 -13.21 -2.96
CA ASP A 290 8.10 -13.60 -2.55
C ASP A 290 7.59 -12.67 -1.42
N PRO A 291 6.49 -11.94 -1.67
CA PRO A 291 5.91 -11.08 -0.64
C PRO A 291 5.15 -11.85 0.44
N GLY A 292 5.07 -13.15 0.31
CA GLY A 292 4.24 -14.04 1.12
C GLY A 292 2.86 -14.26 0.53
N THR A 293 2.31 -15.44 0.80
CA THR A 293 0.97 -15.85 0.36
C THR A 293 0.13 -16.17 1.59
N ILE A 294 -1.10 -15.65 1.61
CA ILE A 294 -2.09 -15.95 2.63
C ILE A 294 -3.07 -16.96 2.03
N ASP A 295 -3.14 -18.14 2.64
CA ASP A 295 -4.04 -19.22 2.21
C ASP A 295 -5.38 -19.11 2.92
N LEU A 296 -6.46 -19.04 2.15
CA LEU A 296 -7.83 -19.03 2.64
C LEU A 296 -8.67 -20.11 1.96
N ASN A 297 -9.52 -20.74 2.77
CA ASN A 297 -10.51 -21.68 2.31
C ASN A 297 -11.85 -20.99 2.02
N ASP A 298 -12.77 -21.69 1.37
CA ASP A 298 -14.11 -21.23 1.02
C ASP A 298 -14.90 -20.65 2.19
N ASP A 299 -14.73 -21.19 3.38
CA ASP A 299 -15.43 -20.74 4.58
C ASP A 299 -15.07 -19.31 5.02
N ALA A 300 -13.94 -18.80 4.56
CA ALA A 300 -13.50 -17.43 4.82
C ALA A 300 -14.06 -16.41 3.81
N VAL A 301 -14.61 -16.85 2.68
CA VAL A 301 -15.08 -16.00 1.59
C VAL A 301 -16.59 -15.72 1.76
N VAL A 302 -16.92 -14.44 1.93
CA VAL A 302 -18.31 -13.97 1.97
C VAL A 302 -18.82 -13.71 0.55
N SER A 303 -18.02 -13.02 -0.27
CA SER A 303 -18.30 -12.78 -1.68
C SER A 303 -17.01 -12.67 -2.47
N LEU A 304 -17.03 -13.08 -3.72
CA LEU A 304 -15.91 -13.00 -4.65
C LEU A 304 -16.44 -12.56 -6.01
N GLN A 305 -15.87 -11.49 -6.55
CA GLN A 305 -16.15 -11.00 -7.89
C GLN A 305 -14.84 -10.88 -8.65
N MET A 306 -14.63 -11.71 -9.65
CA MET A 306 -13.47 -11.67 -10.53
C MET A 306 -13.93 -11.43 -11.96
N LYS A 307 -13.17 -10.65 -12.70
CA LYS A 307 -13.46 -10.31 -14.11
C LYS A 307 -12.18 -10.36 -14.92
N ARG A 308 -12.32 -10.69 -16.19
CA ARG A 308 -11.29 -10.50 -17.22
C ARG A 308 -11.72 -9.41 -18.15
N SER A 309 -10.80 -8.61 -18.62
CA SER A 309 -11.10 -7.49 -19.50
C SER A 309 -9.91 -7.23 -20.44
N ASP A 310 -10.22 -6.78 -21.63
CA ASP A 310 -9.21 -6.30 -22.58
C ASP A 310 -8.82 -4.82 -22.35
N ARG A 311 -9.42 -4.14 -21.35
CA ARG A 311 -9.22 -2.69 -21.12
C ARG A 311 -7.77 -2.33 -20.81
N GLN A 312 -7.06 -3.19 -20.11
CA GLN A 312 -5.65 -2.98 -19.71
C GLN A 312 -4.68 -3.71 -20.65
N LEU A 313 -5.19 -4.28 -21.74
CA LEU A 313 -4.37 -4.97 -22.70
C LEU A 313 -3.53 -3.97 -23.50
N ALA A 314 -2.26 -4.28 -23.66
CA ALA A 314 -1.33 -3.55 -24.51
C ALA A 314 -0.49 -4.52 -25.34
N ASN A 315 -0.09 -4.07 -26.53
CA ASN A 315 0.75 -4.82 -27.46
C ASN A 315 1.85 -3.97 -28.12
N PHE A 316 1.93 -2.71 -27.73
CA PHE A 316 3.03 -1.82 -28.07
C PHE A 316 3.50 -1.11 -26.81
N PHE A 317 4.74 -1.38 -26.39
CA PHE A 317 5.32 -0.92 -25.13
C PHE A 317 6.43 0.09 -25.39
N TRP A 318 6.26 1.29 -24.85
CA TRP A 318 7.22 2.35 -25.04
C TRP A 318 7.61 2.98 -23.69
N VAL A 319 8.92 3.03 -23.45
CA VAL A 319 9.51 3.62 -22.23
C VAL A 319 10.36 4.81 -22.63
N PRO A 320 9.77 6.03 -22.72
CA PRO A 320 10.54 7.23 -22.93
C PRO A 320 11.36 7.61 -21.69
N PRO A 321 12.43 8.37 -21.84
CA PRO A 321 13.14 8.96 -20.74
C PRO A 321 12.22 9.93 -19.98
N GLY A 322 12.21 9.82 -18.64
CA GLY A 322 11.45 10.69 -17.74
C GLY A 322 12.36 11.76 -17.14
N GLY A 323 12.02 13.03 -17.33
CA GLY A 323 12.80 14.15 -16.81
C GLY A 323 13.80 14.73 -17.81
N SER A 324 14.51 15.80 -17.40
CA SER A 324 15.57 16.38 -18.22
C SER A 324 16.80 15.50 -18.16
N MET A 325 17.06 14.75 -19.20
CA MET A 325 18.39 14.17 -19.38
C MET A 325 19.37 15.27 -19.74
N LEU A 326 20.55 15.24 -19.14
CA LEU A 326 21.64 16.19 -19.42
C LEU A 326 22.16 16.12 -20.87
N ASP A 327 21.90 15.01 -21.56
CA ASP A 327 22.35 14.77 -22.92
C ASP A 327 21.16 14.56 -23.87
N THR A 328 20.87 15.60 -24.66
CA THR A 328 19.87 15.55 -25.73
C THR A 328 20.22 14.55 -26.84
N GLY A 329 21.50 14.24 -27.04
CA GLY A 329 21.94 13.23 -27.99
C GLY A 329 21.54 11.82 -27.57
N ALA A 330 21.69 11.48 -26.30
CA ALA A 330 21.25 10.22 -25.73
C ALA A 330 19.72 10.07 -25.82
N MET A 331 18.96 11.14 -25.59
CA MET A 331 17.50 11.15 -25.74
C MET A 331 17.06 10.85 -27.17
N ASN A 332 17.71 11.47 -28.16
CA ASN A 332 17.40 11.23 -29.56
C ASN A 332 17.73 9.80 -29.98
N ASN A 333 18.83 9.23 -29.49
CA ASN A 333 19.21 7.85 -29.74
C ASN A 333 18.23 6.87 -29.10
N VAL A 334 17.81 7.08 -27.85
CA VAL A 334 16.75 6.28 -27.21
C VAL A 334 15.45 6.34 -28.00
N ALA A 335 15.03 7.53 -28.41
CA ALA A 335 13.80 7.70 -29.20
C ALA A 335 13.90 7.05 -30.58
N SER A 336 15.06 7.10 -31.23
CA SER A 336 15.26 6.50 -32.56
C SER A 336 15.31 4.97 -32.52
N LEU A 337 15.91 4.40 -31.49
CA LEU A 337 16.03 2.95 -31.33
C LEU A 337 14.73 2.31 -30.85
N GLN A 338 13.96 2.97 -30.01
CA GLN A 338 12.65 2.49 -29.60
C GLN A 338 11.57 2.56 -30.68
N ARG A 339 11.78 3.32 -31.75
CA ARG A 339 10.88 3.30 -32.93
C ARG A 339 10.76 1.92 -33.57
N GLY A 340 11.67 1.01 -33.30
CA GLY A 340 11.71 -0.32 -33.84
C GLY A 340 11.27 -1.45 -32.89
N GLU A 341 10.75 -1.13 -31.67
CA GLU A 341 10.18 -2.19 -30.84
C GLU A 341 8.97 -2.77 -31.57
N PRO A 342 9.08 -4.01 -32.08
CA PRO A 342 8.00 -4.59 -32.86
C PRO A 342 6.78 -4.80 -31.97
N LEU A 343 5.60 -4.59 -32.53
CA LEU A 343 4.36 -5.07 -31.96
C LEU A 343 4.53 -6.56 -31.61
N ASP A 344 3.92 -7.01 -30.55
CA ASP A 344 4.05 -8.40 -30.11
C ASP A 344 3.14 -9.33 -30.91
N PHE A 345 3.37 -9.38 -32.23
CA PHE A 345 2.56 -10.13 -33.17
C PHE A 345 2.54 -11.66 -32.95
N GLN A 346 3.50 -12.18 -32.20
CA GLN A 346 3.61 -13.63 -31.97
C GLN A 346 2.90 -14.09 -30.71
N HIS A 347 2.36 -13.17 -29.91
CA HIS A 347 1.75 -13.50 -28.63
C HIS A 347 0.23 -13.47 -28.71
N GLY A 348 -0.40 -14.65 -28.68
CA GLY A 348 -1.84 -14.81 -28.91
C GLY A 348 -2.74 -14.08 -27.90
N ASN A 349 -2.26 -13.77 -26.68
CA ASN A 349 -3.06 -13.12 -25.66
C ASN A 349 -3.21 -11.60 -25.86
N ASN A 350 -2.38 -10.99 -26.72
CA ASN A 350 -2.44 -9.56 -27.04
C ASN A 350 -2.30 -9.26 -28.54
N ALA A 351 -2.64 -10.22 -29.39
CA ALA A 351 -2.48 -10.16 -30.83
C ALA A 351 -3.12 -8.89 -31.43
N PRO A 352 -2.35 -8.06 -32.15
CA PRO A 352 -2.87 -6.81 -32.72
C PRO A 352 -3.96 -7.00 -33.78
N GLU A 353 -3.97 -8.16 -34.44
CA GLU A 353 -5.00 -8.52 -35.43
C GLU A 353 -6.39 -8.64 -34.79
N LEU A 354 -6.44 -9.06 -33.50
CA LEU A 354 -7.68 -9.21 -32.76
C LEU A 354 -8.04 -7.96 -32.00
N TYR A 355 -7.07 -7.35 -31.32
CA TYR A 355 -7.32 -6.26 -30.36
C TYR A 355 -6.99 -4.86 -30.91
N GLY A 356 -6.47 -4.76 -32.11
CA GLY A 356 -5.91 -3.53 -32.67
C GLY A 356 -4.59 -3.14 -31.97
N VAL A 357 -3.97 -2.07 -32.44
CA VAL A 357 -2.72 -1.56 -31.84
C VAL A 357 -3.05 -0.75 -30.58
N ARG A 358 -2.60 -1.20 -29.43
CA ARG A 358 -2.80 -0.57 -28.13
C ARG A 358 -1.47 -0.25 -27.47
N ARG A 359 -1.20 1.05 -27.34
CA ARG A 359 0.07 1.54 -26.77
C ARG A 359 -0.02 1.63 -25.25
N MET A 360 1.02 1.12 -24.57
CA MET A 360 1.32 1.41 -23.17
C MET A 360 2.62 2.22 -23.11
N GLN A 361 2.54 3.41 -22.56
CA GLN A 361 3.69 4.29 -22.38
C GLN A 361 3.91 4.55 -20.91
N GLN A 362 5.13 4.30 -20.44
CA GLN A 362 5.53 4.54 -19.06
C GLN A 362 6.96 5.09 -19.06
N ALA A 363 7.16 6.29 -18.53
CA ALA A 363 8.48 6.88 -18.43
C ALA A 363 9.23 6.30 -17.22
N THR A 364 10.53 6.03 -17.38
CA THR A 364 11.45 5.79 -16.24
C THR A 364 12.22 7.07 -15.92
N ARG A 365 12.45 7.32 -14.64
CA ARG A 365 13.24 8.46 -14.14
C ARG A 365 14.54 8.01 -13.50
N LEU A 366 14.76 6.73 -13.38
CA LEU A 366 16.00 6.17 -12.89
C LEU A 366 17.02 6.02 -14.01
N LEU A 367 18.28 6.12 -13.64
CA LEU A 367 19.41 5.93 -14.54
C LEU A 367 20.01 4.52 -14.34
N PRO A 368 20.70 3.97 -15.35
CA PRO A 368 21.22 2.60 -15.28
C PRO A 368 22.37 2.43 -14.32
N ASP A 369 23.34 3.34 -14.33
CA ASP A 369 24.57 3.27 -13.53
C ASP A 369 25.15 4.67 -13.32
N SER A 370 25.71 4.90 -12.14
CA SER A 370 26.37 6.16 -11.78
C SER A 370 27.70 6.35 -12.49
N LEU A 371 28.48 5.29 -12.69
CA LEU A 371 29.86 5.40 -13.22
C LEU A 371 29.90 5.83 -14.68
N THR A 372 28.87 5.49 -15.47
CA THR A 372 28.80 5.86 -16.90
C THR A 372 28.22 7.24 -17.15
N MET A 373 27.56 7.83 -16.13
CA MET A 373 26.88 9.13 -16.22
C MET A 373 27.66 10.25 -15.51
N LEU A 374 28.66 9.93 -14.71
CA LEU A 374 29.51 10.94 -14.10
C LEU A 374 30.28 11.69 -15.20
N PRO A 375 30.16 13.03 -15.26
CA PRO A 375 31.09 13.81 -16.05
C PRO A 375 32.48 13.61 -15.43
N THR A 376 33.28 12.72 -15.99
CA THR A 376 34.70 12.70 -15.72
C THR A 376 35.25 14.08 -16.08
N ARG A 377 36.26 14.58 -15.37
CA ARG A 377 36.85 15.90 -15.59
C ARG A 377 37.18 16.16 -17.08
N GLU A 378 37.38 15.10 -17.84
CA GLU A 378 37.48 15.09 -19.30
C GLU A 378 36.84 13.83 -19.84
N PRO A 379 35.52 13.84 -20.16
CA PRO A 379 34.84 12.64 -20.72
C PRO A 379 35.43 12.38 -22.12
N THR A 380 36.10 11.25 -22.27
CA THR A 380 36.54 10.77 -23.59
C THR A 380 35.31 10.51 -24.46
N GLN A 381 35.46 10.59 -25.78
CA GLN A 381 34.38 10.28 -26.72
C GLN A 381 33.83 8.85 -26.49
N GLU A 382 34.72 7.89 -26.25
CA GLU A 382 34.38 6.50 -25.93
C GLU A 382 33.53 6.37 -24.65
N GLY A 383 33.85 7.14 -23.59
CA GLY A 383 33.10 7.18 -22.34
C GLY A 383 31.68 7.72 -22.54
N ARG A 384 31.51 8.78 -23.36
CA ARG A 384 30.19 9.33 -23.72
C ARG A 384 29.35 8.34 -24.52
N GLU A 385 29.95 7.67 -25.50
CA GLU A 385 29.28 6.65 -26.31
C GLU A 385 28.89 5.42 -25.48
N ALA A 386 29.73 5.01 -24.53
CA ALA A 386 29.43 3.92 -23.59
C ALA A 386 28.25 4.30 -22.67
N GLY A 387 28.26 5.52 -22.14
CA GLY A 387 27.15 6.03 -21.33
C GLY A 387 25.83 6.07 -22.11
N ALA A 388 25.85 6.58 -23.33
CA ALA A 388 24.68 6.62 -24.19
C ALA A 388 24.14 5.22 -24.51
N ARG A 389 25.03 4.23 -24.78
CA ARG A 389 24.63 2.84 -24.98
C ARG A 389 23.96 2.26 -23.74
N ASN A 390 24.50 2.50 -22.55
CA ASN A 390 23.93 1.98 -21.31
C ASN A 390 22.54 2.56 -21.01
N VAL A 391 22.32 3.84 -21.29
CA VAL A 391 21.00 4.44 -21.17
C VAL A 391 20.01 3.78 -22.14
N VAL A 392 20.40 3.56 -23.40
CA VAL A 392 19.57 2.88 -24.38
C VAL A 392 19.20 1.46 -23.91
N LEU A 393 20.21 0.68 -23.47
CA LEU A 393 20.00 -0.66 -22.96
C LEU A 393 19.05 -0.69 -21.75
N TRP A 394 19.19 0.30 -20.86
CA TRP A 394 18.27 0.46 -19.72
C TRP A 394 16.81 0.64 -20.16
N HIS A 395 16.56 1.54 -21.11
CA HIS A 395 15.20 1.75 -21.61
C HIS A 395 14.64 0.51 -22.31
N HIS A 396 15.46 -0.21 -23.09
CA HIS A 396 15.07 -1.49 -23.66
C HIS A 396 14.75 -2.55 -22.61
N GLN A 397 15.56 -2.65 -21.56
CA GLN A 397 15.29 -3.55 -20.45
C GLN A 397 13.97 -3.21 -19.77
N ARG A 398 13.74 -1.92 -19.48
CA ARG A 398 12.48 -1.45 -18.87
C ARG A 398 11.28 -1.71 -19.79
N ALA A 399 11.41 -1.53 -21.09
CA ALA A 399 10.36 -1.85 -22.06
C ALA A 399 10.07 -3.36 -22.08
N ALA A 400 11.08 -4.19 -22.07
CA ALA A 400 10.93 -5.65 -22.02
C ALA A 400 10.26 -6.13 -20.72
N GLU A 401 10.58 -5.53 -19.58
CA GLU A 401 9.93 -5.80 -18.30
C GLU A 401 8.45 -5.36 -18.31
N LEU A 402 8.18 -4.15 -18.83
CA LEU A 402 6.81 -3.63 -18.98
C LEU A 402 5.96 -4.52 -19.88
N LYS A 403 6.55 -5.02 -20.99
CA LYS A 403 5.91 -6.00 -21.87
C LYS A 403 5.59 -7.29 -21.11
N LYS A 404 6.53 -7.88 -20.40
CA LYS A 404 6.29 -9.10 -19.62
C LYS A 404 5.20 -8.91 -18.56
N MET A 405 5.11 -7.73 -17.97
CA MET A 405 4.06 -7.41 -16.99
C MET A 405 2.67 -7.35 -17.62
N ASN A 406 2.53 -6.91 -18.87
CA ASN A 406 1.24 -6.44 -19.37
C ASN A 406 0.72 -7.21 -20.60
N ARG A 407 1.56 -7.97 -21.33
CA ARG A 407 1.15 -8.68 -22.54
C ARG A 407 0.04 -9.72 -22.33
N ASP A 408 -0.07 -10.24 -21.10
CA ASP A 408 -1.01 -11.30 -20.73
C ASP A 408 -2.19 -10.79 -19.89
N ASN A 409 -2.43 -9.48 -19.83
CA ASN A 409 -3.50 -8.90 -19.01
C ASN A 409 -4.90 -9.40 -19.38
N ALA A 410 -5.12 -9.86 -20.63
CA ALA A 410 -6.40 -10.41 -21.07
C ALA A 410 -6.76 -11.75 -20.40
N VAL A 411 -5.78 -12.49 -19.88
CA VAL A 411 -6.01 -13.80 -19.28
C VAL A 411 -5.96 -13.81 -17.75
N PHE A 412 -5.38 -12.78 -17.15
CA PHE A 412 -5.45 -12.59 -15.71
C PHE A 412 -6.82 -12.04 -15.29
N GLU A 413 -7.21 -12.34 -14.08
CA GLU A 413 -8.45 -11.87 -13.46
C GLU A 413 -8.16 -10.75 -12.48
N ASP A 414 -8.94 -9.66 -12.57
CA ASP A 414 -8.96 -8.58 -11.59
C ASP A 414 -10.30 -8.56 -10.89
N GLY A 415 -10.32 -8.17 -9.63
CA GLY A 415 -11.60 -8.14 -8.92
C GLY A 415 -11.51 -7.72 -7.48
N SER A 416 -12.50 -8.17 -6.74
CA SER A 416 -12.59 -7.93 -5.30
C SER A 416 -13.21 -9.12 -4.58
N ALA A 417 -12.83 -9.28 -3.32
CA ALA A 417 -13.46 -10.24 -2.44
C ALA A 417 -13.84 -9.56 -1.12
N THR A 418 -14.95 -10.01 -0.55
CA THR A 418 -15.29 -9.74 0.85
C THR A 418 -15.02 -11.02 1.62
N LEU A 419 -14.17 -10.90 2.61
CA LEU A 419 -13.67 -12.00 3.42
C LEU A 419 -14.12 -11.82 4.86
N ARG A 420 -14.13 -12.90 5.63
CA ARG A 420 -14.19 -12.79 7.09
C ARG A 420 -12.94 -12.06 7.56
N GLY A 421 -13.10 -11.12 8.48
CA GLY A 421 -12.01 -10.29 8.99
C GLY A 421 -10.89 -11.12 9.61
N SER A 422 -9.67 -10.69 9.34
CA SER A 422 -8.47 -11.26 9.94
C SER A 422 -7.38 -10.21 10.01
N GLU A 423 -6.63 -10.20 11.11
CA GLU A 423 -5.45 -9.39 11.34
C GLU A 423 -4.26 -9.75 10.43
N GLU A 424 -4.29 -10.93 9.85
CA GLU A 424 -3.23 -11.43 8.95
C GLU A 424 -3.33 -10.82 7.55
N LEU A 425 -4.52 -10.32 7.17
CA LEU A 425 -4.74 -9.71 5.87
C LEU A 425 -4.02 -8.37 5.77
N LYS A 426 -3.05 -8.28 4.88
CA LYS A 426 -2.27 -7.08 4.60
C LYS A 426 -2.09 -6.89 3.09
N PRO A 427 -2.11 -5.65 2.58
CA PRO A 427 -1.89 -5.41 1.15
C PRO A 427 -0.44 -5.70 0.75
N GLY A 428 -0.20 -5.88 -0.54
CA GLY A 428 1.12 -6.19 -1.05
C GLY A 428 1.54 -7.65 -0.85
N ARG A 429 0.59 -8.57 -0.61
CA ARG A 429 0.80 -10.01 -0.51
C ARG A 429 -0.10 -10.74 -1.49
N TYR A 430 0.23 -11.99 -1.78
CA TYR A 430 -0.66 -12.86 -2.53
C TYR A 430 -1.74 -13.44 -1.62
N LEU A 431 -2.93 -13.54 -2.17
CA LEU A 431 -4.05 -14.27 -1.59
C LEU A 431 -4.29 -15.52 -2.42
N ARG A 432 -4.25 -16.68 -1.78
CA ARG A 432 -4.58 -17.94 -2.40
C ARG A 432 -5.92 -18.42 -1.87
N LEU A 433 -6.89 -18.51 -2.75
CA LEU A 433 -8.24 -18.99 -2.46
C LEU A 433 -8.37 -20.42 -2.97
N THR A 434 -8.62 -21.34 -2.05
CA THR A 434 -8.88 -22.75 -2.41
C THR A 434 -10.37 -22.99 -2.39
N ARG A 435 -10.92 -23.42 -3.53
CA ARG A 435 -12.33 -23.71 -3.75
C ARG A 435 -12.50 -25.07 -4.39
N GLY A 436 -12.97 -26.03 -3.61
CA GLY A 436 -12.91 -27.43 -4.04
C GLY A 436 -11.47 -27.83 -4.32
N ASP A 437 -11.21 -28.32 -5.53
CA ASP A 437 -9.88 -28.71 -5.98
C ASP A 437 -9.10 -27.60 -6.67
N VAL A 438 -9.67 -26.41 -6.84
CA VAL A 438 -9.03 -25.28 -7.54
C VAL A 438 -8.49 -24.29 -6.55
N ALA A 439 -7.19 -24.01 -6.64
CA ALA A 439 -6.54 -22.95 -5.90
C ALA A 439 -6.26 -21.77 -6.84
N SER A 440 -6.89 -20.64 -6.62
CA SER A 440 -6.66 -19.41 -7.37
C SER A 440 -5.79 -18.46 -6.55
N THR A 441 -4.76 -17.91 -7.16
CA THR A 441 -3.84 -16.98 -6.51
C THR A 441 -3.98 -15.61 -7.15
N ALA A 442 -4.13 -14.56 -6.34
CA ALA A 442 -4.22 -13.18 -6.81
C ALA A 442 -3.42 -12.25 -5.90
N TYR A 443 -2.95 -11.13 -6.44
CA TYR A 443 -2.20 -10.14 -5.70
C TYR A 443 -3.13 -9.12 -5.04
N MET A 444 -2.97 -8.88 -3.72
CA MET A 444 -3.80 -7.93 -2.97
C MET A 444 -3.19 -6.55 -3.00
N THR A 445 -3.87 -5.60 -3.63
CA THR A 445 -3.41 -4.20 -3.73
C THR A 445 -4.03 -3.29 -2.70
N ARG A 446 -5.25 -3.61 -2.26
CA ARG A 446 -6.00 -2.83 -1.28
C ARG A 446 -6.72 -3.75 -0.31
N ILE A 447 -6.78 -3.32 0.94
CA ILE A 447 -7.65 -3.92 1.96
C ILE A 447 -8.51 -2.85 2.63
N ALA A 448 -9.70 -3.24 3.06
CA ALA A 448 -10.57 -2.41 3.88
C ALA A 448 -11.21 -3.28 4.96
N HIS A 449 -10.84 -3.07 6.21
CA HIS A 449 -11.48 -3.72 7.34
C HIS A 449 -12.71 -2.93 7.75
N GLN A 450 -13.78 -3.64 8.07
CA GLN A 450 -14.98 -3.10 8.69
C GLN A 450 -15.30 -3.93 9.93
N ILE A 451 -15.20 -3.29 11.07
CA ILE A 451 -15.45 -3.91 12.39
C ILE A 451 -16.63 -3.17 13.00
N ALA A 452 -17.70 -3.88 13.24
CA ALA A 452 -18.86 -3.34 13.95
C ALA A 452 -19.07 -4.17 15.22
N PRO A 453 -19.12 -3.55 16.41
CA PRO A 453 -19.49 -4.23 17.63
C PRO A 453 -20.81 -4.98 17.42
N LEU A 454 -20.90 -6.20 17.89
CA LEU A 454 -22.06 -7.09 17.77
C LEU A 454 -22.41 -7.59 16.33
N GLN A 455 -21.90 -6.95 15.26
CA GLN A 455 -22.15 -7.36 13.86
C GLN A 455 -21.01 -8.17 13.25
N GLY A 456 -19.83 -8.09 13.87
CA GLY A 456 -18.67 -8.86 13.45
C GLY A 456 -17.60 -8.06 12.69
N TRP A 457 -16.69 -8.76 12.05
CA TRP A 457 -15.57 -8.21 11.31
C TRP A 457 -15.50 -8.78 9.91
N THR A 458 -15.54 -7.91 8.92
CA THR A 458 -15.36 -8.25 7.50
C THR A 458 -14.17 -7.48 6.92
N THR A 459 -13.56 -8.03 5.89
CA THR A 459 -12.46 -7.40 5.16
C THR A 459 -12.73 -7.48 3.67
N SER A 460 -12.82 -6.33 3.01
CA SER A 460 -12.86 -6.25 1.56
C SER A 460 -11.45 -6.09 1.01
N VAL A 461 -11.11 -6.84 -0.02
CA VAL A 461 -9.80 -6.81 -0.69
C VAL A 461 -9.96 -6.53 -2.17
N ALA A 462 -9.06 -5.72 -2.75
CA ALA A 462 -8.92 -5.59 -4.19
C ALA A 462 -7.81 -6.55 -4.65
N LEU A 463 -8.09 -7.26 -5.72
CA LEU A 463 -7.26 -8.35 -6.25
C LEU A 463 -6.89 -8.05 -7.69
N GLU A 464 -5.62 -8.26 -8.01
CA GLU A 464 -5.07 -8.12 -9.35
C GLU A 464 -4.35 -9.39 -9.77
N ARG A 465 -4.32 -9.65 -11.07
CA ARG A 465 -3.59 -10.77 -11.68
C ARG A 465 -3.96 -12.14 -11.10
N GLY A 466 -5.25 -12.36 -10.90
CA GLY A 466 -5.79 -13.64 -10.45
C GLY A 466 -5.58 -14.75 -11.47
N THR A 467 -5.20 -15.95 -11.00
CA THR A 467 -4.91 -17.12 -11.84
C THR A 467 -6.08 -18.06 -12.00
N GLY A 468 -7.26 -17.74 -11.45
CA GLY A 468 -8.40 -18.65 -11.39
C GLY A 468 -8.83 -19.21 -12.73
N PHE A 469 -8.89 -18.39 -13.78
CA PHE A 469 -9.16 -18.85 -15.14
C PHE A 469 -8.07 -19.79 -15.67
N LEU A 470 -6.80 -19.41 -15.49
CA LEU A 470 -5.67 -20.20 -15.97
C LEU A 470 -5.59 -21.57 -15.27
N ASP A 471 -5.83 -21.59 -13.97
CA ASP A 471 -5.77 -22.81 -13.18
C ASP A 471 -6.91 -23.76 -13.56
N ARG A 472 -8.10 -23.23 -13.86
CA ARG A 472 -9.22 -24.02 -14.37
C ARG A 472 -8.97 -24.58 -15.76
N THR A 473 -8.40 -23.79 -16.69
CA THR A 473 -8.14 -24.24 -18.06
C THR A 473 -7.04 -25.28 -18.16
N LYS A 474 -6.14 -25.39 -17.19
CA LYS A 474 -5.11 -26.42 -17.11
C LYS A 474 -5.67 -27.81 -16.74
N ARG A 475 -6.89 -27.87 -16.23
CA ARG A 475 -7.54 -29.11 -15.80
C ARG A 475 -8.33 -29.71 -16.98
N GLN A 476 -7.98 -30.91 -17.38
CA GLN A 476 -8.63 -31.61 -18.47
C GLN A 476 -9.94 -32.30 -18.05
N ASP A 477 -10.06 -32.63 -16.76
CA ASP A 477 -11.12 -33.46 -16.18
C ASP A 477 -12.22 -32.67 -15.48
N THR A 478 -12.07 -31.37 -15.32
CA THR A 478 -13.02 -30.55 -14.59
C THR A 478 -13.67 -29.52 -15.49
N PRO A 479 -14.99 -29.55 -15.70
CA PRO A 479 -15.70 -28.51 -16.42
C PRO A 479 -15.50 -27.15 -15.76
N TYR A 480 -15.42 -26.07 -16.55
CA TYR A 480 -15.22 -24.72 -16.05
C TYR A 480 -16.21 -24.30 -14.97
N PHE A 481 -17.46 -24.80 -15.06
CA PHE A 481 -18.55 -24.48 -14.13
C PHE A 481 -18.87 -25.61 -13.15
N GLY A 482 -18.19 -26.73 -13.18
CA GLY A 482 -18.45 -27.88 -12.31
C GLY A 482 -17.30 -28.15 -11.37
N GLU A 483 -17.45 -27.94 -10.07
CA GLU A 483 -16.46 -28.29 -9.07
C GLU A 483 -16.40 -29.79 -8.78
N SER A 484 -17.40 -30.54 -9.22
CA SER A 484 -17.54 -31.98 -8.96
C SER A 484 -18.13 -32.76 -10.13
N GLY A 485 -18.05 -32.24 -11.35
CA GLY A 485 -18.70 -32.86 -12.50
C GLY A 485 -20.22 -32.74 -12.50
N ARG A 486 -20.82 -32.11 -11.51
CA ARG A 486 -22.24 -31.78 -11.44
C ARG A 486 -22.42 -30.35 -11.90
N GLY A 487 -23.00 -30.16 -13.05
CA GLY A 487 -23.45 -28.84 -13.52
C GLY A 487 -24.45 -28.24 -12.52
N PRO A 488 -24.63 -26.90 -12.55
CA PRO A 488 -25.56 -26.22 -11.65
C PRO A 488 -27.03 -26.67 -11.82
N PHE A 489 -27.30 -27.56 -12.76
CA PHE A 489 -28.62 -28.07 -13.12
C PHE A 489 -28.74 -29.61 -13.06
N SER A 490 -27.80 -30.31 -12.43
CA SER A 490 -27.85 -31.76 -12.25
C SER A 490 -28.36 -32.14 -10.87
#